data_852c34ab42da5c090c3d5405c40e7523
#
_entry.id   852c34ab42da5c090c3d5405c40e7523
#
_cell.length_a   1.000
_cell.length_b   1.000
_cell.length_c   1.000
_cell.angle_alpha   90.00
_cell.angle_beta   90.00
_cell.angle_gamma   90.00
#
_symmetry.space_group_name_H-M   'P 1'
#
loop_
_entity.id
_entity.type
_entity.pdbx_description
1 polymer ?
#
loop_
_entity_poly.entity_id
_entity_poly.type
_entity_poly.pdbx_seq_one_letter_code
_entity_poly.pdbx_strand_id
1 'polypeptide(L)'
;MKKVLITGGAGFIGSNLALKLKDKGYEVVVLDNLSKQIHGENPEKSYTYSLIKDKVKFIKGNVKDRTAWDEALTDDIDLVIHLAAETGTGQSMYEIEKYIDTNVKGTAILLDKIVNEKLNVKKLIVASSRAIYGEGKFYCEEHGIVYPESRKDEDMKKGDFNVKCPICGKNVKMELTDEESKSHPTSVYGYTKKAQEELSILVGKSINLPVVGFRFQNVYG
;
A
#
# COMPACT_ATOMS: atom_id res chain seq x y z
N MET A 1 -16.68 16.64 -4.28
CA MET A 1 -15.53 15.91 -4.84
C MET A 1 -15.87 15.49 -6.26
N LYS A 2 -15.09 15.94 -7.23
CA LYS A 2 -15.35 15.65 -8.64
C LYS A 2 -14.12 15.08 -9.36
N LYS A 3 -12.90 15.40 -8.91
CA LYS A 3 -11.64 15.01 -9.54
C LYS A 3 -10.80 14.13 -8.60
N VAL A 4 -10.38 12.98 -9.08
CA VAL A 4 -9.69 11.95 -8.29
C VAL A 4 -8.37 11.59 -8.95
N LEU A 5 -7.28 11.64 -8.19
CA LEU A 5 -6.00 11.09 -8.59
C LEU A 5 -5.84 9.67 -8.01
N ILE A 6 -5.52 8.71 -8.87
CA ILE A 6 -5.18 7.33 -8.47
C ILE A 6 -3.74 7.06 -8.87
N THR A 7 -2.85 6.86 -7.92
CA THR A 7 -1.50 6.37 -8.22
C THR A 7 -1.50 4.84 -8.25
N GLY A 8 -0.71 4.23 -9.12
CA GLY A 8 -0.81 2.80 -9.36
C GLY A 8 -2.13 2.41 -10.06
N GLY A 9 -2.70 3.37 -10.79
CA GLY A 9 -4.04 3.23 -11.35
C GLY A 9 -4.13 2.31 -12.56
N ALA A 10 -3.00 1.91 -13.16
CA ALA A 10 -2.97 0.90 -14.21
C ALA A 10 -2.85 -0.55 -13.67
N GLY A 11 -2.60 -0.71 -12.37
CA GLY A 11 -2.58 -2.01 -11.71
C GLY A 11 -3.97 -2.65 -11.56
N PHE A 12 -4.02 -3.85 -10.98
CA PHE A 12 -5.25 -4.64 -10.84
C PHE A 12 -6.38 -3.88 -10.09
N ILE A 13 -6.09 -3.39 -8.88
CA ILE A 13 -7.10 -2.64 -8.09
C ILE A 13 -7.38 -1.29 -8.75
N GLY A 14 -6.33 -0.58 -9.17
CA GLY A 14 -6.43 0.79 -9.66
C GLY A 14 -7.26 0.91 -10.93
N SER A 15 -7.08 0.01 -11.91
CA SER A 15 -7.82 0.05 -13.17
C SER A 15 -9.31 -0.20 -13.00
N ASN A 16 -9.68 -1.17 -12.17
CA ASN A 16 -11.08 -1.45 -11.84
C ASN A 16 -11.73 -0.27 -11.10
N LEU A 17 -11.00 0.32 -10.16
CA LEU A 17 -11.48 1.48 -9.41
C LEU A 17 -11.64 2.72 -10.32
N ALA A 18 -10.67 2.96 -11.22
CA ALA A 18 -10.71 4.07 -12.16
C ALA A 18 -11.97 4.00 -13.04
N LEU A 19 -12.28 2.83 -13.60
CA LEU A 19 -13.50 2.61 -14.38
C LEU A 19 -14.75 2.86 -13.54
N LYS A 20 -14.82 2.29 -12.35
CA LYS A 20 -15.96 2.46 -11.46
C LYS A 20 -16.22 3.92 -11.07
N LEU A 21 -15.16 4.70 -10.85
CA LEU A 21 -15.28 6.12 -10.57
C LEU A 21 -15.72 6.91 -11.81
N LYS A 22 -15.20 6.58 -12.98
CA LYS A 22 -15.68 7.16 -14.26
C LYS A 22 -17.17 6.93 -14.47
N ASP A 23 -17.64 5.70 -14.27
CA ASP A 23 -19.07 5.35 -14.40
C ASP A 23 -19.95 6.14 -13.42
N LYS A 24 -19.38 6.54 -12.27
CA LYS A 24 -20.05 7.41 -11.29
C LYS A 24 -19.93 8.91 -11.59
N GLY A 25 -19.33 9.29 -12.72
CA GLY A 25 -19.21 10.68 -13.17
C GLY A 25 -18.04 11.46 -12.57
N TYR A 26 -17.04 10.78 -11.97
CA TYR A 26 -15.82 11.44 -11.52
C TYR A 26 -14.87 11.70 -12.69
N GLU A 27 -14.14 12.80 -12.63
CA GLU A 27 -12.95 13.00 -13.44
C GLU A 27 -11.80 12.23 -12.79
N VAL A 28 -11.16 11.32 -13.54
CA VAL A 28 -10.11 10.45 -13.01
C VAL A 28 -8.79 10.75 -13.70
N VAL A 29 -7.78 11.03 -12.89
CA VAL A 29 -6.38 11.13 -13.28
C VAL A 29 -5.66 9.89 -12.74
N VAL A 30 -4.83 9.26 -13.54
CA VAL A 30 -4.01 8.11 -13.16
C VAL A 30 -2.54 8.46 -13.31
N LEU A 31 -1.75 8.22 -12.27
CA LEU A 31 -0.29 8.23 -12.30
C LEU A 31 0.21 6.80 -12.13
N ASP A 32 0.92 6.28 -13.14
CA ASP A 32 1.48 4.94 -13.13
C ASP A 32 2.76 4.86 -13.96
N ASN A 33 3.75 4.11 -13.52
CA ASN A 33 5.01 3.95 -14.24
C ASN A 33 5.00 2.80 -15.26
N LEU A 34 3.91 2.03 -15.31
CA LEU A 34 3.77 0.83 -16.13
C LEU A 34 4.93 -0.15 -15.91
N SER A 35 5.22 -0.46 -14.65
CA SER A 35 6.32 -1.36 -14.27
C SER A 35 6.23 -2.69 -15.00
N LYS A 36 7.36 -3.15 -15.57
CA LYS A 36 7.44 -4.45 -16.26
C LYS A 36 7.04 -5.63 -15.36
N GLN A 37 7.29 -5.55 -14.07
CA GLN A 37 6.92 -6.58 -13.10
C GLN A 37 5.39 -6.80 -13.05
N ILE A 38 4.61 -5.75 -13.27
CA ILE A 38 3.14 -5.79 -13.23
C ILE A 38 2.54 -5.94 -14.63
N HIS A 39 3.12 -5.26 -15.63
CA HIS A 39 2.55 -5.13 -16.97
C HIS A 39 3.24 -5.97 -18.03
N GLY A 40 4.34 -6.69 -17.67
CA GLY A 40 5.12 -7.53 -18.60
C GLY A 40 6.04 -6.72 -19.50
N GLU A 41 6.66 -7.39 -20.47
CA GLU A 41 7.64 -6.79 -21.39
C GLU A 41 7.06 -5.72 -22.31
N ASN A 42 5.77 -5.78 -22.59
CA ASN A 42 5.05 -4.81 -23.41
C ASN A 42 3.96 -4.11 -22.61
N PRO A 43 4.32 -3.20 -21.68
CA PRO A 43 3.37 -2.60 -20.74
C PRO A 43 2.19 -1.89 -21.41
N GLU A 44 2.43 -1.28 -22.57
CA GLU A 44 1.42 -0.59 -23.39
C GLU A 44 0.30 -1.53 -23.90
N LYS A 45 0.56 -2.85 -23.92
CA LYS A 45 -0.38 -3.89 -24.32
C LYS A 45 -0.99 -4.63 -23.14
N SER A 46 -0.64 -4.29 -21.90
CA SER A 46 -1.19 -4.96 -20.74
C SER A 46 -2.71 -4.76 -20.65
N TYR A 47 -3.39 -5.81 -20.20
CA TYR A 47 -4.85 -5.81 -20.12
C TYR A 47 -5.39 -4.66 -19.26
N THR A 48 -4.87 -4.51 -18.03
CA THR A 48 -5.35 -3.50 -17.08
C THR A 48 -5.12 -2.07 -17.57
N TYR A 49 -3.98 -1.78 -18.22
CA TYR A 49 -3.73 -0.50 -18.85
C TYR A 49 -4.68 -0.24 -20.03
N SER A 50 -4.92 -1.25 -20.89
CA SER A 50 -5.81 -1.12 -22.05
C SER A 50 -7.26 -0.78 -21.66
N LEU A 51 -7.69 -1.19 -20.47
CA LEU A 51 -9.03 -0.87 -19.95
C LEU A 51 -9.26 0.62 -19.69
N ILE A 52 -8.20 1.35 -19.35
CA ILE A 52 -8.31 2.72 -18.83
C ILE A 52 -7.69 3.79 -19.73
N LYS A 53 -6.72 3.46 -20.61
CA LYS A 53 -5.86 4.41 -21.34
C LYS A 53 -6.63 5.50 -22.08
N ASP A 54 -7.76 5.17 -22.67
CA ASP A 54 -8.59 6.08 -23.46
C ASP A 54 -9.79 6.66 -22.66
N LYS A 55 -9.89 6.34 -21.37
CA LYS A 55 -11.04 6.73 -20.53
C LYS A 55 -10.68 7.70 -19.40
N VAL A 56 -9.41 7.82 -19.06
CA VAL A 56 -8.91 8.67 -17.98
C VAL A 56 -7.77 9.57 -18.46
N LYS A 57 -7.48 10.64 -17.75
CA LYS A 57 -6.22 11.34 -17.94
C LYS A 57 -5.09 10.47 -17.39
N PHE A 58 -4.32 9.84 -18.28
CA PHE A 58 -3.21 8.97 -17.90
C PHE A 58 -1.88 9.73 -17.96
N ILE A 59 -1.11 9.64 -16.87
CA ILE A 59 0.22 10.22 -16.75
C ILE A 59 1.19 9.06 -16.50
N LYS A 60 2.10 8.84 -17.45
CA LYS A 60 3.17 7.85 -17.31
C LYS A 60 4.30 8.46 -16.51
N GLY A 61 4.43 8.05 -15.25
CA GLY A 61 5.44 8.60 -14.37
C GLY A 61 5.62 7.77 -13.10
N ASN A 62 6.71 8.01 -12.39
CA ASN A 62 7.04 7.29 -11.17
C ASN A 62 6.74 8.17 -9.95
N VAL A 63 6.13 7.60 -8.92
CA VAL A 63 5.87 8.30 -7.64
C VAL A 63 7.15 8.76 -6.92
N LYS A 64 8.33 8.26 -7.31
CA LYS A 64 9.63 8.73 -6.82
C LYS A 64 10.06 10.06 -7.43
N ASP A 65 9.45 10.49 -8.53
CA ASP A 65 9.86 11.65 -9.32
C ASP A 65 8.92 12.82 -9.07
N ARG A 66 9.43 13.92 -8.53
CA ARG A 66 8.63 15.13 -8.25
C ARG A 66 7.92 15.66 -9.50
N THR A 67 8.58 15.64 -10.65
CA THR A 67 8.01 16.11 -11.93
C THR A 67 6.76 15.34 -12.33
N ALA A 68 6.70 14.02 -12.06
CA ALA A 68 5.49 13.24 -12.31
C ALA A 68 4.32 13.67 -11.40
N TRP A 69 4.63 14.04 -10.16
CA TRP A 69 3.63 14.60 -9.25
C TRP A 69 3.19 16.01 -9.66
N ASP A 70 4.08 16.85 -10.20
CA ASP A 70 3.73 18.20 -10.67
C ASP A 70 2.67 18.15 -11.78
N GLU A 71 2.72 17.12 -12.63
CA GLU A 71 1.73 16.90 -13.68
C GLU A 71 0.43 16.26 -13.15
N ALA A 72 0.53 15.36 -12.16
CA ALA A 72 -0.58 14.54 -11.69
C ALA A 72 -1.39 15.19 -10.57
N LEU A 73 -0.73 15.85 -9.62
CA LEU A 73 -1.32 16.39 -8.40
C LEU A 73 -1.48 17.91 -8.52
N THR A 74 -2.50 18.32 -9.22
CA THR A 74 -2.86 19.74 -9.42
C THR A 74 -3.87 20.21 -8.35
N ASP A 75 -4.03 21.52 -8.16
CA ASP A 75 -4.85 22.10 -7.09
C ASP A 75 -6.36 21.78 -7.19
N ASP A 76 -6.81 21.31 -8.33
CA ASP A 76 -8.19 20.86 -8.55
C ASP A 76 -8.45 19.39 -8.22
N ILE A 77 -7.45 18.65 -7.71
CA ILE A 77 -7.61 17.28 -7.21
C ILE A 77 -8.31 17.31 -5.84
N ASP A 78 -9.52 16.78 -5.77
CA ASP A 78 -10.27 16.67 -4.53
C ASP A 78 -9.88 15.45 -3.66
N LEU A 79 -9.55 14.32 -4.31
CA LEU A 79 -9.28 13.04 -3.65
C LEU A 79 -8.03 12.41 -4.24
N VAL A 80 -7.13 11.99 -3.37
CA VAL A 80 -6.00 11.13 -3.75
C VAL A 80 -6.21 9.71 -3.24
N ILE A 81 -6.08 8.73 -4.13
CA ILE A 81 -6.08 7.30 -3.80
C ILE A 81 -4.69 6.76 -4.16
N HIS A 82 -3.87 6.58 -3.12
CA HIS A 82 -2.47 6.20 -3.26
C HIS A 82 -2.31 4.68 -3.19
N LEU A 83 -2.31 4.02 -4.37
CA LEU A 83 -2.15 2.57 -4.50
C LEU A 83 -0.75 2.18 -4.99
N ALA A 84 0.00 3.11 -5.60
CA ALA A 84 1.34 2.84 -6.12
C ALA A 84 2.27 2.31 -5.02
N ALA A 85 2.82 1.13 -5.25
CA ALA A 85 3.76 0.49 -4.34
C ALA A 85 4.51 -0.66 -5.05
N GLU A 86 5.74 -0.91 -4.65
CA GLU A 86 6.36 -2.22 -4.85
C GLU A 86 5.70 -3.21 -3.88
N THR A 87 5.41 -4.43 -4.37
CA THR A 87 4.68 -5.47 -3.63
C THR A 87 5.47 -6.78 -3.62
N GLY A 88 5.23 -7.61 -2.62
CA GLY A 88 5.92 -8.89 -2.46
C GLY A 88 6.83 -8.93 -1.23
N THR A 89 6.44 -9.74 -0.24
CA THR A 89 7.15 -9.86 1.04
C THR A 89 8.55 -10.44 0.88
N GLY A 90 8.68 -11.54 0.13
CA GLY A 90 9.98 -12.21 -0.09
C GLY A 90 10.97 -11.33 -0.85
N GLN A 91 10.56 -10.75 -1.99
CA GLN A 91 11.41 -9.88 -2.80
C GLN A 91 11.92 -8.66 -2.02
N SER A 92 11.10 -8.11 -1.13
CA SER A 92 11.47 -6.94 -0.33
C SER A 92 12.68 -7.15 0.58
N MET A 93 13.00 -8.41 0.91
CA MET A 93 14.10 -8.74 1.81
C MET A 93 15.48 -8.62 1.14
N TYR A 94 15.55 -8.51 -0.19
CA TYR A 94 16.80 -8.34 -0.95
C TYR A 94 16.77 -7.20 -1.98
N GLU A 95 15.63 -6.53 -2.16
CA GLU A 95 15.50 -5.28 -2.96
C GLU A 95 15.11 -4.09 -2.05
N ILE A 96 15.74 -3.97 -0.90
CA ILE A 96 15.34 -3.06 0.19
C ILE A 96 15.19 -1.60 -0.28
N GLU A 97 16.22 -1.08 -0.96
CA GLU A 97 16.24 0.30 -1.46
C GLU A 97 15.03 0.58 -2.38
N LYS A 98 14.75 -0.33 -3.31
CA LYS A 98 13.63 -0.22 -4.25
C LYS A 98 12.29 -0.05 -3.54
N TYR A 99 12.07 -0.84 -2.47
CA TYR A 99 10.85 -0.79 -1.67
C TYR A 99 10.75 0.49 -0.83
N ILE A 100 11.84 0.90 -0.20
CA ILE A 100 11.89 2.17 0.56
C ILE A 100 11.67 3.36 -0.38
N ASP A 101 12.35 3.40 -1.51
CA ASP A 101 12.24 4.50 -2.49
C ASP A 101 10.82 4.64 -3.03
N THR A 102 10.21 3.53 -3.42
CA THR A 102 8.86 3.58 -4.01
C THR A 102 7.81 3.82 -2.94
N ASN A 103 7.78 3.00 -1.89
CA ASN A 103 6.69 3.01 -0.94
C ASN A 103 6.82 4.16 0.09
N VAL A 104 8.00 4.39 0.64
CA VAL A 104 8.16 5.41 1.69
C VAL A 104 8.46 6.77 1.10
N LYS A 105 9.51 6.89 0.27
CA LYS A 105 9.89 8.16 -0.35
C LYS A 105 8.81 8.68 -1.31
N GLY A 106 8.20 7.80 -2.13
CA GLY A 106 7.08 8.18 -2.99
C GLY A 106 5.91 8.77 -2.21
N THR A 107 5.56 8.18 -1.06
CA THR A 107 4.56 8.72 -0.15
C THR A 107 5.00 10.04 0.49
N ALA A 108 6.26 10.16 0.88
CA ALA A 108 6.79 11.40 1.45
C ALA A 108 6.71 12.56 0.43
N ILE A 109 7.02 12.32 -0.85
CA ILE A 109 6.89 13.33 -1.91
C ILE A 109 5.44 13.80 -2.06
N LEU A 110 4.47 12.86 -2.05
CA LEU A 110 3.04 13.18 -2.07
C LEU A 110 2.65 14.10 -0.91
N LEU A 111 3.04 13.73 0.30
CA LEU A 111 2.70 14.50 1.51
C LEU A 111 3.40 15.88 1.53
N ASP A 112 4.68 15.94 1.14
CA ASP A 112 5.43 17.18 0.99
C ASP A 112 4.71 18.15 0.04
N LYS A 113 4.23 17.68 -1.11
CA LYS A 113 3.51 18.52 -2.07
C LYS A 113 2.21 19.05 -1.48
N ILE A 114 1.41 18.17 -0.87
CA ILE A 114 0.13 18.59 -0.26
C ILE A 114 0.38 19.70 0.78
N VAL A 115 1.38 19.52 1.66
CA VAL A 115 1.68 20.46 2.75
C VAL A 115 2.29 21.75 2.26
N ASN A 116 3.38 21.66 1.49
CA ASN A 116 4.20 22.83 1.15
C ASN A 116 3.60 23.68 0.04
N GLU A 117 2.87 23.08 -0.89
CA GLU A 117 2.16 23.78 -1.95
C GLU A 117 0.72 24.15 -1.55
N LYS A 118 0.29 23.78 -0.34
CA LYS A 118 -1.05 24.05 0.23
C LYS A 118 -2.20 23.60 -0.69
N LEU A 119 -2.03 22.44 -1.32
CA LEU A 119 -3.01 21.89 -2.25
C LEU A 119 -4.35 21.57 -1.56
N ASN A 120 -5.45 21.86 -2.22
CA ASN A 120 -6.81 21.74 -1.66
C ASN A 120 -7.35 20.29 -1.74
N VAL A 121 -6.52 19.29 -1.42
CA VAL A 121 -6.94 17.89 -1.32
C VAL A 121 -7.87 17.72 -0.12
N LYS A 122 -9.07 17.20 -0.36
CA LYS A 122 -10.12 17.04 0.68
C LYS A 122 -10.05 15.69 1.40
N LYS A 123 -9.43 14.69 0.80
CA LYS A 123 -9.26 13.35 1.39
C LYS A 123 -8.08 12.62 0.76
N LEU A 124 -7.37 11.86 1.58
CA LEU A 124 -6.34 10.92 1.14
C LEU A 124 -6.74 9.50 1.55
N ILE A 125 -6.68 8.57 0.59
CA ILE A 125 -6.83 7.12 0.83
C ILE A 125 -5.50 6.46 0.51
N VAL A 126 -4.99 5.63 1.42
CA VAL A 126 -3.71 4.95 1.29
C VAL A 126 -3.92 3.44 1.34
N ALA A 127 -3.37 2.72 0.39
CA ALA A 127 -3.31 1.28 0.45
C ALA A 127 -2.23 0.84 1.44
N SER A 128 -2.64 0.42 2.63
CA SER A 128 -1.84 -0.33 3.58
C SER A 128 -1.93 -1.85 3.28
N SER A 129 -1.55 -2.69 4.20
CA SER A 129 -1.52 -4.15 3.98
C SER A 129 -1.69 -4.91 5.30
N ARG A 130 -2.25 -6.10 5.25
CA ARG A 130 -2.18 -7.03 6.38
C ARG A 130 -0.75 -7.37 6.79
N ALA A 131 0.21 -7.21 5.90
CA ALA A 131 1.63 -7.50 6.18
C ALA A 131 2.23 -6.65 7.32
N ILE A 132 1.55 -5.56 7.71
CA ILE A 132 1.95 -4.77 8.88
C ILE A 132 1.81 -5.53 10.20
N TYR A 133 0.98 -6.57 10.24
CA TYR A 133 0.75 -7.39 11.42
C TYR A 133 1.75 -8.54 11.59
N GLY A 134 2.61 -8.81 10.59
CA GLY A 134 3.52 -9.95 10.59
C GLY A 134 2.75 -11.27 10.62
N GLU A 135 3.08 -12.16 11.57
CA GLU A 135 2.35 -13.41 11.79
C GLU A 135 0.94 -13.18 12.38
N GLY A 136 0.73 -12.03 13.04
CA GLY A 136 -0.56 -11.67 13.63
C GLY A 136 -0.63 -11.84 15.14
N LYS A 137 -1.87 -11.82 15.67
CA LYS A 137 -2.19 -11.94 17.09
C LYS A 137 -2.48 -13.38 17.44
N PHE A 138 -1.87 -13.86 18.52
CA PHE A 138 -2.03 -15.23 19.01
C PHE A 138 -2.24 -15.26 20.51
N TYR A 139 -2.76 -16.39 21.02
CA TYR A 139 -2.94 -16.65 22.43
C TYR A 139 -2.08 -17.84 22.89
N CYS A 140 -1.27 -17.62 23.89
CA CYS A 140 -0.51 -18.61 24.61
C CYS A 140 -1.20 -18.91 25.95
N GLU A 141 -1.38 -20.19 26.30
CA GLU A 141 -2.04 -20.56 27.56
C GLU A 141 -1.28 -20.09 28.81
N GLU A 142 0.04 -19.90 28.70
CA GLU A 142 0.89 -19.46 29.83
C GLU A 142 1.12 -17.94 29.84
N HIS A 143 1.10 -17.28 28.66
CA HIS A 143 1.52 -15.86 28.51
C HIS A 143 0.42 -14.94 28.01
N GLY A 144 -0.79 -15.46 27.76
CA GLY A 144 -1.89 -14.68 27.19
C GLY A 144 -1.63 -14.26 25.73
N ILE A 145 -1.96 -13.03 25.40
CA ILE A 145 -1.77 -12.49 24.04
C ILE A 145 -0.28 -12.31 23.73
N VAL A 146 0.14 -12.89 22.63
CA VAL A 146 1.51 -12.81 22.10
C VAL A 146 1.51 -12.43 20.62
N TYR A 147 2.62 -11.88 20.16
CA TYR A 147 2.87 -11.51 18.77
C TYR A 147 4.16 -12.23 18.32
N PRO A 148 4.02 -13.41 17.73
CA PRO A 148 5.16 -14.23 17.33
C PRO A 148 5.99 -13.62 16.23
N GLU A 149 7.28 -13.97 16.19
CA GLU A 149 8.16 -13.76 15.06
C GLU A 149 7.85 -14.77 13.94
N SER A 150 8.51 -14.60 12.78
CA SER A 150 8.39 -15.55 11.67
C SER A 150 8.75 -16.97 12.10
N ARG A 151 8.05 -17.94 11.53
CA ARG A 151 8.31 -19.36 11.76
C ARG A 151 9.74 -19.72 11.36
N LYS A 152 10.39 -20.57 12.13
CA LYS A 152 11.78 -20.99 11.89
C LYS A 152 11.85 -21.97 10.72
N ASP A 153 12.78 -21.73 9.82
CA ASP A 153 13.04 -22.62 8.65
C ASP A 153 13.31 -24.07 9.09
N GLU A 154 13.99 -24.26 10.22
CA GLU A 154 14.32 -25.57 10.75
C GLU A 154 13.08 -26.39 11.15
N ASP A 155 12.06 -25.72 11.69
CA ASP A 155 10.79 -26.34 12.06
C ASP A 155 9.98 -26.66 10.78
N MET A 156 9.89 -25.71 9.85
CA MET A 156 9.19 -25.89 8.59
C MET A 156 9.79 -27.02 7.75
N LYS A 157 11.14 -27.18 7.72
CA LYS A 157 11.82 -28.30 7.05
C LYS A 157 11.48 -29.66 7.64
N LYS A 158 11.08 -29.73 8.90
CA LYS A 158 10.60 -30.94 9.58
C LYS A 158 9.09 -31.16 9.43
N GLY A 159 8.38 -30.27 8.71
CA GLY A 159 6.92 -30.31 8.53
C GLY A 159 6.14 -29.67 9.68
N ASP A 160 6.81 -29.00 10.63
CA ASP A 160 6.15 -28.26 11.70
C ASP A 160 5.94 -26.79 11.28
N PHE A 161 4.72 -26.47 10.87
CA PHE A 161 4.30 -25.13 10.47
C PHE A 161 3.55 -24.38 11.58
N ASN A 162 3.50 -24.92 12.80
CA ASN A 162 2.83 -24.28 13.91
C ASN A 162 3.55 -23.00 14.32
N VAL A 163 2.76 -21.97 14.64
CA VAL A 163 3.30 -20.75 15.23
C VAL A 163 3.60 -21.00 16.71
N LYS A 164 4.75 -20.53 17.15
CA LYS A 164 5.26 -20.77 18.51
C LYS A 164 5.21 -19.49 19.34
N CYS A 165 4.96 -19.66 20.63
CA CYS A 165 5.08 -18.59 21.60
C CYS A 165 6.53 -18.05 21.64
N PRO A 166 6.76 -16.74 21.50
CA PRO A 166 8.12 -16.18 21.53
C PRO A 166 8.79 -16.26 22.91
N ILE A 167 8.02 -16.60 23.96
CA ILE A 167 8.49 -16.66 25.34
C ILE A 167 8.81 -18.10 25.73
N CYS A 168 7.86 -19.05 25.59
CA CYS A 168 8.03 -20.44 26.04
C CYS A 168 8.23 -21.47 24.91
N GLY A 169 8.11 -21.06 23.64
CA GLY A 169 8.29 -21.96 22.50
C GLY A 169 7.14 -22.96 22.26
N LYS A 170 6.08 -22.95 23.06
CA LYS A 170 4.91 -23.82 22.85
C LYS A 170 4.05 -23.32 21.70
N ASN A 171 3.29 -24.22 21.09
CA ASN A 171 2.31 -23.87 20.06
C ASN A 171 1.28 -22.89 20.63
N VAL A 172 0.87 -21.93 19.80
CA VAL A 172 -0.11 -20.90 20.16
C VAL A 172 -1.34 -20.99 19.27
N LYS A 173 -2.47 -20.49 19.76
CA LYS A 173 -3.74 -20.43 19.01
C LYS A 173 -3.89 -19.07 18.34
N MET A 174 -4.32 -19.06 17.07
CA MET A 174 -4.59 -17.81 16.35
C MET A 174 -5.76 -17.09 17.02
N GLU A 175 -5.60 -15.78 17.18
CA GLU A 175 -6.64 -14.85 17.62
C GLU A 175 -7.05 -13.92 16.47
N LEU A 176 -8.23 -13.34 16.57
CA LEU A 176 -8.69 -12.34 15.60
C LEU A 176 -7.78 -11.12 15.61
N THR A 177 -7.31 -10.76 14.44
CA THR A 177 -6.52 -9.55 14.23
C THR A 177 -7.44 -8.43 13.72
N ASP A 178 -7.48 -7.33 14.43
CA ASP A 178 -8.26 -6.14 14.18
C ASP A 178 -7.37 -4.90 14.02
N GLU A 179 -7.97 -3.73 13.85
CA GLU A 179 -7.27 -2.47 13.67
C GLU A 179 -6.47 -2.05 14.90
N GLU A 180 -6.87 -2.47 16.10
CA GLU A 180 -6.20 -2.19 17.39
C GLU A 180 -5.06 -3.19 17.69
N SER A 181 -4.96 -4.27 16.93
CA SER A 181 -3.90 -5.26 17.09
C SER A 181 -2.53 -4.66 16.78
N LYS A 182 -1.54 -5.05 17.56
CA LYS A 182 -0.16 -4.57 17.44
C LYS A 182 0.36 -4.76 16.01
N SER A 183 0.80 -3.68 15.40
CA SER A 183 1.56 -3.72 14.15
C SER A 183 2.98 -4.24 14.42
N HIS A 184 3.33 -5.38 13.81
CA HIS A 184 4.59 -6.10 14.03
C HIS A 184 5.11 -6.69 12.72
N PRO A 185 5.51 -5.84 11.73
CA PRO A 185 5.91 -6.32 10.42
C PRO A 185 7.18 -7.18 10.49
N THR A 186 7.18 -8.31 9.80
CA THR A 186 8.30 -9.25 9.69
C THR A 186 8.99 -9.21 8.32
N SER A 187 8.67 -8.22 7.49
CA SER A 187 9.30 -8.00 6.19
C SER A 187 9.50 -6.52 5.91
N VAL A 188 10.45 -6.21 5.01
CA VAL A 188 10.67 -4.84 4.55
C VAL A 188 9.41 -4.29 3.89
N TYR A 189 8.71 -5.09 3.06
CA TYR A 189 7.42 -4.70 2.49
C TYR A 189 6.41 -4.31 3.58
N GLY A 190 6.20 -5.17 4.57
CA GLY A 190 5.29 -4.88 5.69
C GLY A 190 5.68 -3.60 6.43
N TYR A 191 6.98 -3.39 6.68
CA TYR A 191 7.50 -2.16 7.29
C TYR A 191 7.20 -0.93 6.42
N THR A 192 7.45 -1.00 5.10
CA THR A 192 7.16 0.13 4.21
C THR A 192 5.68 0.47 4.13
N LYS A 193 4.79 -0.54 4.17
CA LYS A 193 3.34 -0.31 4.19
C LYS A 193 2.87 0.31 5.52
N LYS A 194 3.45 -0.11 6.64
CA LYS A 194 3.25 0.54 7.94
C LYS A 194 3.70 1.99 7.89
N ALA A 195 4.90 2.26 7.37
CA ALA A 195 5.41 3.63 7.25
C ALA A 195 4.53 4.52 6.36
N GLN A 196 4.04 4.01 5.21
CA GLN A 196 3.08 4.72 4.36
C GLN A 196 1.81 5.13 5.14
N GLU A 197 1.22 4.17 5.88
CA GLU A 197 0.02 4.39 6.67
C GLU A 197 0.25 5.42 7.77
N GLU A 198 1.27 5.21 8.60
CA GLU A 198 1.55 6.06 9.77
C GLU A 198 1.96 7.49 9.37
N LEU A 199 2.83 7.64 8.35
CA LEU A 199 3.19 8.98 7.83
C LEU A 199 1.96 9.72 7.29
N SER A 200 1.12 9.04 6.51
CA SER A 200 -0.07 9.67 5.93
C SER A 200 -1.05 10.11 7.02
N ILE A 201 -1.29 9.29 8.03
CA ILE A 201 -2.18 9.61 9.15
C ILE A 201 -1.59 10.75 10.00
N LEU A 202 -0.28 10.70 10.29
CA LEU A 202 0.41 11.72 11.09
C LEU A 202 0.33 13.09 10.42
N VAL A 203 0.71 13.16 9.14
CA VAL A 203 0.69 14.42 8.38
C VAL A 203 -0.75 14.89 8.18
N GLY A 204 -1.67 13.98 7.84
CA GLY A 204 -3.09 14.32 7.69
C GLY A 204 -3.68 14.97 8.93
N LYS A 205 -3.38 14.43 10.11
CA LYS A 205 -3.78 15.03 11.39
C LYS A 205 -3.22 16.44 11.59
N SER A 206 -1.97 16.68 11.21
CA SER A 206 -1.31 17.98 11.41
C SER A 206 -1.89 19.11 10.54
N ILE A 207 -2.48 18.76 9.40
CA ILE A 207 -3.06 19.73 8.44
C ILE A 207 -4.60 19.62 8.31
N ASN A 208 -5.25 18.86 9.18
CA ASN A 208 -6.70 18.59 9.15
C ASN A 208 -7.17 17.95 7.83
N LEU A 209 -6.33 17.15 7.15
CA LEU A 209 -6.68 16.34 5.99
C LEU A 209 -7.20 14.97 6.45
N PRO A 210 -8.47 14.60 6.15
CA PRO A 210 -8.97 13.27 6.42
C PRO A 210 -8.18 12.19 5.66
N VAL A 211 -7.61 11.23 6.39
CA VAL A 211 -6.86 10.10 5.84
C VAL A 211 -7.51 8.78 6.22
N VAL A 212 -7.61 7.85 5.26
CA VAL A 212 -8.06 6.47 5.47
C VAL A 212 -6.99 5.52 4.96
N GLY A 213 -6.49 4.66 5.83
CA GLY A 213 -5.59 3.55 5.47
C GLY A 213 -6.37 2.25 5.35
N PHE A 214 -6.35 1.60 4.18
CA PHE A 214 -6.94 0.27 4.02
C PHE A 214 -5.85 -0.81 4.16
N ARG A 215 -5.93 -1.63 5.18
CA ARG A 215 -5.06 -2.79 5.41
C ARG A 215 -5.55 -3.97 4.58
N PHE A 216 -5.30 -3.91 3.27
CA PHE A 216 -5.77 -4.95 2.35
C PHE A 216 -5.24 -6.33 2.72
N GLN A 217 -6.15 -7.30 2.68
CA GLN A 217 -5.86 -8.73 2.67
C GLN A 217 -5.50 -9.16 1.23
N ASN A 218 -5.69 -10.44 0.89
CA ASN A 218 -5.52 -10.91 -0.48
C ASN A 218 -6.68 -10.40 -1.34
N VAL A 219 -6.36 -9.54 -2.31
CA VAL A 219 -7.33 -9.02 -3.26
C VAL A 219 -7.31 -9.89 -4.51
N TYR A 220 -8.46 -10.35 -4.93
CA TYR A 220 -8.64 -11.23 -6.11
C TYR A 220 -9.94 -10.88 -6.85
N GLY A 221 -10.07 -11.34 -8.12
CA GLY A 221 -11.23 -11.10 -8.99
C GLY A 221 -10.92 -11.39 -10.44
#